data_d7c9d712e3302c7ae65f4db0a58db017
#
_entry.id   d7c9d712e3302c7ae65f4db0a58db017
#
_cell.length_a   1.000
_cell.length_b   1.000
_cell.length_c   1.000
_cell.angle_alpha   90.00
_cell.angle_beta   90.00
_cell.angle_gamma   90.00
#
_symmetry.space_group_name_H-M   'P 1'
#
loop_
_entity.id
_entity.type
_entity.pdbx_description
1 polymer ?
#
loop_
_entity_poly.entity_id
_entity_poly.type
_entity_poly.pdbx_seq_one_letter_code
_entity_poly.pdbx_strand_id
1 'polypeptide(L)'
;MSDPKFYCRAEDLAIGYGKTPLMEHIGLGVGKGTILTLIGPNGAGKSTLLKTLAAQLAPQGGAVLLDGKDLADCSGPERARKMALMVPHTRRTELTTCFEMASAGRYPYTGRLGVLSAEDKRQVHAALALVGAEALAGRDFNRISDGQRQRVLLARAICQQPELILLDEPTSFLDIKGKAELLAILKSLARDKKMAVIL
;
A
#
# COMPACT_ATOMS: atom_id res chain seq x y z
N MET A 1 -22.88 -7.63 -12.18
CA MET A 1 -23.45 -6.44 -11.49
C MET A 1 -22.49 -6.05 -10.37
N SER A 2 -21.94 -4.84 -10.42
CA SER A 2 -21.04 -4.34 -9.36
C SER A 2 -21.87 -4.12 -8.08
N ASP A 3 -21.49 -4.78 -6.98
CA ASP A 3 -22.05 -4.48 -5.67
C ASP A 3 -21.45 -3.15 -5.19
N PRO A 4 -22.22 -2.05 -5.10
CA PRO A 4 -21.72 -0.72 -4.78
C PRO A 4 -21.12 -0.62 -3.36
N LYS A 5 -21.22 -1.69 -2.57
CA LYS A 5 -20.70 -1.77 -1.20
C LYS A 5 -19.17 -1.91 -1.17
N PHE A 6 -18.53 -2.49 -2.18
CA PHE A 6 -17.11 -2.77 -2.19
C PHE A 6 -16.34 -1.88 -3.17
N TYR A 7 -15.27 -1.26 -2.69
CA TYR A 7 -14.34 -0.50 -3.53
C TYR A 7 -13.30 -1.41 -4.23
N CYS A 8 -12.81 -2.42 -3.51
CA CYS A 8 -11.99 -3.49 -4.08
C CYS A 8 -12.62 -4.83 -3.74
N ARG A 9 -12.72 -5.72 -4.73
CA ARG A 9 -13.34 -7.03 -4.60
C ARG A 9 -12.58 -8.08 -5.40
N ALA A 10 -12.34 -9.23 -4.80
CA ALA A 10 -11.87 -10.43 -5.47
C ALA A 10 -13.04 -11.39 -5.69
N GLU A 11 -13.16 -11.94 -6.90
CA GLU A 11 -14.22 -12.87 -7.30
C GLU A 11 -13.58 -14.16 -7.80
N ASP A 12 -13.84 -15.25 -7.09
CA ASP A 12 -13.33 -16.59 -7.40
C ASP A 12 -11.83 -16.61 -7.73
N LEU A 13 -11.06 -15.81 -6.98
CA LEU A 13 -9.67 -15.50 -7.30
C LEU A 13 -8.78 -16.70 -6.99
N ALA A 14 -7.92 -17.08 -7.96
CA ALA A 14 -6.83 -18.03 -7.79
C ALA A 14 -5.48 -17.30 -7.86
N ILE A 15 -4.60 -17.59 -6.91
CA ILE A 15 -3.31 -16.91 -6.76
C ILE A 15 -2.15 -17.92 -6.65
N GLY A 16 -0.97 -17.55 -7.15
CA GLY A 16 0.24 -18.37 -7.07
C GLY A 16 1.35 -17.87 -7.97
N TYR A 17 2.50 -18.55 -7.94
CA TYR A 17 3.69 -18.20 -8.74
C TYR A 17 4.01 -19.22 -9.83
N GLY A 18 3.44 -20.39 -9.80
CA GLY A 18 3.74 -21.50 -10.70
C GLY A 18 2.55 -21.90 -11.56
N LYS A 19 2.55 -23.17 -11.99
CA LYS A 19 1.42 -23.74 -12.75
C LYS A 19 0.26 -24.13 -11.85
N THR A 20 0.53 -24.44 -10.57
CA THR A 20 -0.48 -24.84 -9.58
C THR A 20 -0.76 -23.63 -8.68
N PRO A 21 -2.02 -23.24 -8.52
CA PRO A 21 -2.40 -22.18 -7.59
C PRO A 21 -2.00 -22.52 -6.15
N LEU A 22 -1.57 -21.50 -5.42
CA LEU A 22 -1.33 -21.57 -3.97
C LEU A 22 -2.65 -21.56 -3.20
N MET A 23 -3.62 -20.80 -3.66
CA MET A 23 -4.98 -20.70 -3.13
C MET A 23 -5.96 -20.44 -4.27
N GLU A 24 -7.16 -21.01 -4.15
CA GLU A 24 -8.25 -20.87 -5.12
C GLU A 24 -9.55 -20.47 -4.43
N HIS A 25 -10.52 -20.08 -5.20
CA HIS A 25 -11.86 -19.74 -4.75
C HIS A 25 -11.89 -18.61 -3.70
N ILE A 26 -10.95 -17.65 -3.80
CA ILE A 26 -10.89 -16.54 -2.87
C ILE A 26 -11.97 -15.51 -3.24
N GLY A 27 -12.90 -15.29 -2.30
CA GLY A 27 -13.89 -14.22 -2.35
C GLY A 27 -13.65 -13.26 -1.19
N LEU A 28 -13.36 -11.99 -1.47
CA LEU A 28 -13.25 -10.95 -0.45
C LEU A 28 -13.65 -9.58 -1.02
N GLY A 29 -14.00 -8.65 -0.13
CA GLY A 29 -14.30 -7.28 -0.52
C GLY A 29 -14.01 -6.29 0.60
N VAL A 30 -13.52 -5.10 0.23
CA VAL A 30 -13.31 -3.97 1.14
C VAL A 30 -13.99 -2.73 0.59
N GLY A 31 -14.76 -2.04 1.43
CA GLY A 31 -15.44 -0.78 1.10
C GLY A 31 -14.57 0.43 1.45
N LYS A 32 -14.91 1.59 0.88
CA LYS A 32 -14.32 2.87 1.30
C LYS A 32 -14.61 3.12 2.78
N GLY A 33 -13.61 3.58 3.51
CA GLY A 33 -13.73 3.86 4.94
C GLY A 33 -13.64 2.63 5.84
N THR A 34 -13.30 1.46 5.31
CA THR A 34 -13.22 0.21 6.07
C THR A 34 -11.81 -0.38 6.05
N ILE A 35 -11.53 -1.20 7.05
CA ILE A 35 -10.27 -1.93 7.19
C ILE A 35 -10.58 -3.43 7.14
N LEU A 36 -9.96 -4.15 6.21
CA LEU A 36 -9.96 -5.60 6.11
C LEU A 36 -8.61 -6.13 6.62
N THR A 37 -8.63 -7.03 7.58
CA THR A 37 -7.42 -7.66 8.12
C THR A 37 -7.31 -9.10 7.67
N LEU A 38 -6.19 -9.46 7.06
CA LEU A 38 -5.84 -10.83 6.67
C LEU A 38 -5.09 -11.51 7.83
N ILE A 39 -5.65 -12.57 8.37
CA ILE A 39 -5.06 -13.31 9.50
C ILE A 39 -4.70 -14.72 9.04
N GLY A 40 -3.52 -15.17 9.41
CA GLY A 40 -3.05 -16.54 9.10
C GLY A 40 -1.56 -16.71 9.38
N PRO A 41 -1.06 -17.95 9.40
CA PRO A 41 0.35 -18.23 9.64
C PRO A 41 1.26 -17.64 8.55
N ASN A 42 2.57 -17.58 8.84
CA ASN A 42 3.56 -17.23 7.82
C ASN A 42 3.55 -18.29 6.71
N GLY A 43 3.69 -17.85 5.47
CA GLY A 43 3.61 -18.73 4.30
C GLY A 43 2.19 -19.08 3.82
N ALA A 44 1.13 -18.63 4.49
CA ALA A 44 -0.25 -18.88 4.09
C ALA A 44 -0.71 -18.16 2.80
N GLY A 45 0.18 -17.43 2.11
CA GLY A 45 -0.17 -16.74 0.87
C GLY A 45 -0.67 -15.30 1.01
N LYS A 46 -0.68 -14.70 2.22
CA LYS A 46 -1.14 -13.33 2.44
C LYS A 46 -0.44 -12.31 1.54
N SER A 47 0.91 -12.34 1.49
CA SER A 47 1.70 -11.45 0.62
C SER A 47 1.44 -11.72 -0.87
N THR A 48 1.20 -12.96 -1.26
CA THR A 48 0.84 -13.33 -2.64
C THR A 48 -0.51 -12.74 -3.00
N LEU A 49 -1.50 -12.86 -2.10
CA LEU A 49 -2.81 -12.26 -2.26
C LEU A 49 -2.72 -10.72 -2.40
N LEU A 50 -2.00 -10.05 -1.48
CA LEU A 50 -1.82 -8.59 -1.55
C LEU A 50 -1.15 -8.14 -2.86
N LYS A 51 -0.14 -8.87 -3.34
CA LYS A 51 0.51 -8.58 -4.64
C LYS A 51 -0.44 -8.80 -5.82
N THR A 52 -1.29 -9.83 -5.76
CA THR A 52 -2.29 -10.07 -6.81
C THR A 52 -3.37 -8.97 -6.80
N LEU A 53 -3.88 -8.59 -5.62
CA LEU A 53 -4.80 -7.47 -5.46
C LEU A 53 -4.20 -6.13 -5.93
N ALA A 54 -2.88 -5.97 -5.86
CA ALA A 54 -2.15 -4.80 -6.34
C ALA A 54 -1.77 -4.87 -7.83
N ALA A 55 -2.15 -5.92 -8.54
CA ALA A 55 -1.73 -6.21 -9.92
C ALA A 55 -0.19 -6.25 -10.11
N GLN A 56 0.57 -6.57 -9.05
CA GLN A 56 2.00 -6.90 -9.16
C GLN A 56 2.22 -8.36 -9.56
N LEU A 57 1.22 -9.19 -9.33
CA LEU A 57 1.16 -10.60 -9.73
C LEU A 57 -0.16 -10.81 -10.48
N ALA A 58 -0.09 -11.43 -11.65
CA ALA A 58 -1.28 -11.77 -12.39
C ALA A 58 -2.08 -12.86 -11.65
N PRO A 59 -3.42 -12.76 -11.60
CA PRO A 59 -4.25 -13.83 -11.09
C PRO A 59 -4.12 -15.08 -11.97
N GLN A 60 -4.23 -16.26 -11.38
CA GLN A 60 -4.26 -17.54 -12.09
C GLN A 60 -5.68 -17.98 -12.46
N GLY A 61 -6.69 -17.32 -11.90
CA GLY A 61 -8.10 -17.47 -12.18
C GLY A 61 -8.91 -16.43 -11.44
N GLY A 62 -10.16 -16.25 -11.82
CA GLY A 62 -11.04 -15.23 -11.26
C GLY A 62 -10.66 -13.81 -11.66
N ALA A 63 -11.18 -12.83 -10.93
CA ALA A 63 -10.99 -11.41 -11.22
C ALA A 63 -10.80 -10.57 -9.96
N VAL A 64 -10.11 -9.43 -10.10
CA VAL A 64 -10.04 -8.37 -9.09
C VAL A 64 -10.71 -7.13 -9.66
N LEU A 65 -11.76 -6.66 -8.99
CA LEU A 65 -12.47 -5.45 -9.35
C LEU A 65 -12.02 -4.30 -8.45
N LEU A 66 -11.71 -3.15 -9.06
CA LEU A 66 -11.39 -1.89 -8.39
C LEU A 66 -12.37 -0.82 -8.86
N ASP A 67 -13.17 -0.27 -7.95
CA ASP A 67 -14.18 0.73 -8.28
C ASP A 67 -15.15 0.24 -9.39
N GLY A 68 -15.51 -1.04 -9.31
CA GLY A 68 -16.40 -1.70 -10.26
C GLY A 68 -15.79 -2.07 -11.62
N LYS A 69 -14.52 -1.76 -11.88
CA LYS A 69 -13.79 -2.07 -13.10
C LYS A 69 -12.80 -3.22 -12.86
N ASP A 70 -12.68 -4.14 -13.82
CA ASP A 70 -11.67 -5.19 -13.74
C ASP A 70 -10.27 -4.54 -13.70
N LEU A 71 -9.45 -4.97 -12.78
CA LEU A 71 -8.10 -4.45 -12.58
C LEU A 71 -7.19 -4.75 -13.79
N ALA A 72 -7.49 -5.82 -14.53
CA ALA A 72 -6.81 -6.16 -15.77
C ALA A 72 -7.00 -5.10 -16.87
N ASP A 73 -8.15 -4.43 -16.88
CA ASP A 73 -8.50 -3.36 -17.84
C ASP A 73 -8.00 -1.98 -17.42
N CYS A 74 -7.44 -1.86 -16.21
CA CYS A 74 -6.91 -0.60 -15.71
C CYS A 74 -5.48 -0.40 -16.19
N SER A 75 -5.16 0.79 -16.73
CA SER A 75 -3.78 1.16 -17.07
C SER A 75 -2.89 1.27 -15.82
N GLY A 76 -1.56 1.08 -15.99
CA GLY A 76 -0.60 1.23 -14.89
C GLY A 76 -0.72 2.57 -14.16
N PRO A 77 -0.74 3.73 -14.86
CA PRO A 77 -0.94 5.04 -14.22
C PRO A 77 -2.28 5.18 -13.49
N GLU A 78 -3.36 4.61 -14.03
CA GLU A 78 -4.68 4.63 -13.38
C GLU A 78 -4.64 3.84 -12.06
N ARG A 79 -4.09 2.62 -12.08
CA ARG A 79 -3.89 1.81 -10.86
C ARG A 79 -3.03 2.55 -9.83
N ALA A 80 -1.92 3.13 -10.28
CA ALA A 80 -0.99 3.83 -9.40
C ALA A 80 -1.58 5.09 -8.75
N ARG A 81 -2.64 5.67 -9.28
CA ARG A 81 -3.37 6.78 -8.62
C ARG A 81 -4.44 6.29 -7.66
N LYS A 82 -4.99 5.10 -7.88
CA LYS A 82 -6.10 4.57 -7.08
C LYS A 82 -5.65 3.69 -5.92
N MET A 83 -4.48 3.02 -6.03
CA MET A 83 -4.02 2.11 -5.00
C MET A 83 -2.52 2.23 -4.72
N ALA A 84 -2.13 1.96 -3.48
CA ALA A 84 -0.76 1.84 -3.05
C ALA A 84 -0.52 0.50 -2.35
N LEU A 85 0.63 -0.12 -2.62
CA LEU A 85 1.07 -1.31 -1.92
C LEU A 85 2.34 -0.99 -1.14
N MET A 86 2.30 -1.23 0.16
CA MET A 86 3.45 -1.23 1.04
C MET A 86 3.90 -2.67 1.29
N VAL A 87 5.12 -2.98 0.87
CA VAL A 87 5.79 -4.27 1.16
C VAL A 87 7.00 -4.02 2.06
N PRO A 88 7.42 -5.01 2.85
CA PRO A 88 8.66 -4.91 3.61
C PRO A 88 9.84 -4.57 2.70
N HIS A 89 10.64 -3.59 3.11
CA HIS A 89 11.81 -3.18 2.33
C HIS A 89 13.01 -4.05 2.70
N THR A 90 13.43 -4.92 1.79
CA THR A 90 14.51 -5.88 2.03
C THR A 90 15.84 -5.49 1.37
N ARG A 91 15.84 -4.47 0.49
CA ARG A 91 17.05 -4.05 -0.25
C ARG A 91 17.57 -2.72 0.28
N ARG A 92 18.90 -2.59 0.38
CA ARG A 92 19.54 -1.30 0.61
C ARG A 92 19.40 -0.44 -0.65
N THR A 93 18.95 0.79 -0.47
CA THR A 93 18.94 1.82 -1.52
C THR A 93 20.16 2.69 -1.34
N GLU A 94 20.95 2.89 -2.40
CA GLU A 94 22.12 3.75 -2.32
C GLU A 94 21.69 5.21 -2.14
N LEU A 95 22.37 5.92 -1.20
CA LEU A 95 22.31 7.38 -0.99
C LEU A 95 20.90 8.00 -1.04
N THR A 96 19.89 7.36 -0.46
CA THR A 96 18.50 7.83 -0.48
C THR A 96 18.11 8.38 0.89
N THR A 97 17.68 9.63 0.95
CA THR A 97 17.10 10.23 2.16
C THR A 97 15.69 9.71 2.42
N CYS A 98 15.20 9.87 3.66
CA CYS A 98 13.82 9.53 3.99
C CYS A 98 12.79 10.36 3.18
N PHE A 99 13.12 11.62 2.87
CA PHE A 99 12.30 12.46 2.00
C PHE A 99 12.21 11.89 0.58
N GLU A 100 13.35 11.52 -0.03
CA GLU A 100 13.38 10.93 -1.36
C GLU A 100 12.66 9.57 -1.41
N MET A 101 12.83 8.73 -0.36
CA MET A 101 12.09 7.47 -0.25
C MET A 101 10.58 7.71 -0.21
N ALA A 102 10.10 8.68 0.58
CA ALA A 102 8.70 9.01 0.64
C ALA A 102 8.20 9.65 -0.66
N SER A 103 9.04 10.49 -1.31
CA SER A 103 8.71 11.20 -2.54
C SER A 103 8.46 10.27 -3.73
N ALA A 104 9.01 9.06 -3.73
CA ALA A 104 8.71 8.04 -4.74
C ALA A 104 7.20 7.72 -4.84
N GLY A 105 6.41 7.96 -3.78
CA GLY A 105 4.95 7.90 -3.83
C GLY A 105 4.31 8.93 -4.77
N ARG A 106 5.04 9.98 -5.18
CA ARG A 106 4.54 11.01 -6.10
C ARG A 106 4.76 10.70 -7.58
N TYR A 107 5.47 9.61 -7.94
CA TYR A 107 5.70 9.25 -9.35
C TYR A 107 4.43 9.25 -10.24
N PRO A 108 3.25 8.82 -9.79
CA PRO A 108 2.04 8.91 -10.62
C PRO A 108 1.63 10.32 -11.03
N TYR A 109 2.23 11.35 -10.43
CA TYR A 109 1.89 12.76 -10.60
C TYR A 109 3.02 13.62 -11.21
N THR A 110 4.27 13.14 -11.21
CA THR A 110 5.46 13.92 -11.62
C THR A 110 5.77 13.93 -13.11
N GLY A 111 4.96 13.24 -13.92
CA GLY A 111 5.19 13.15 -15.36
C GLY A 111 6.47 12.40 -15.72
N ARG A 112 6.91 12.53 -16.99
CA ARG A 112 8.04 11.76 -17.54
C ARG A 112 9.42 12.10 -16.96
N LEU A 113 9.58 13.32 -16.45
CA LEU A 113 10.86 13.80 -15.91
C LEU A 113 11.01 13.54 -14.40
N GLY A 114 9.96 13.07 -13.73
CA GLY A 114 10.02 12.77 -12.29
C GLY A 114 10.26 14.00 -11.39
N VAL A 115 10.08 15.22 -11.91
CA VAL A 115 10.35 16.45 -11.15
C VAL A 115 9.21 16.75 -10.21
N LEU A 116 9.52 16.89 -8.92
CA LEU A 116 8.55 17.23 -7.89
C LEU A 116 8.17 18.71 -7.95
N SER A 117 6.88 19.00 -8.06
CA SER A 117 6.34 20.34 -7.89
C SER A 117 6.42 20.80 -6.44
N ALA A 118 6.15 22.07 -6.17
CA ALA A 118 6.01 22.60 -4.82
C ALA A 118 4.89 21.88 -4.04
N GLU A 119 3.78 21.54 -4.74
CA GLU A 119 2.68 20.77 -4.15
C GLU A 119 3.12 19.36 -3.78
N ASP A 120 3.84 18.66 -4.66
CA ASP A 120 4.34 17.31 -4.36
C ASP A 120 5.22 17.32 -3.12
N LYS A 121 6.12 18.30 -2.98
CA LYS A 121 6.97 18.45 -1.79
C LYS A 121 6.13 18.66 -0.52
N ARG A 122 5.07 19.48 -0.57
CA ARG A 122 4.15 19.66 0.56
C ARG A 122 3.47 18.35 0.95
N GLN A 123 3.00 17.58 -0.04
CA GLN A 123 2.36 16.29 0.21
C GLN A 123 3.33 15.28 0.84
N VAL A 124 4.62 15.28 0.43
CA VAL A 124 5.65 14.43 1.05
C VAL A 124 5.85 14.81 2.52
N HIS A 125 6.02 16.12 2.83
CA HIS A 125 6.18 16.58 4.21
C HIS A 125 4.94 16.26 5.06
N ALA A 126 3.74 16.49 4.53
CA ALA A 126 2.50 16.16 5.23
C ALA A 126 2.37 14.65 5.52
N ALA A 127 2.76 13.79 4.58
CA ALA A 127 2.75 12.34 4.78
C ALA A 127 3.79 11.91 5.84
N LEU A 128 5.00 12.48 5.82
CA LEU A 128 6.02 12.22 6.84
C LEU A 128 5.59 12.70 8.23
N ALA A 129 4.97 13.87 8.33
CA ALA A 129 4.44 14.40 9.58
C ALA A 129 3.34 13.50 10.14
N LEU A 130 2.40 13.03 9.28
CA LEU A 130 1.30 12.15 9.69
C LEU A 130 1.78 10.85 10.35
N VAL A 131 2.92 10.31 9.91
CA VAL A 131 3.50 9.09 10.48
C VAL A 131 4.55 9.37 11.55
N GLY A 132 4.73 10.63 11.96
CA GLY A 132 5.73 11.03 12.96
C GLY A 132 7.18 10.84 12.51
N ALA A 133 7.45 10.99 11.21
CA ALA A 133 8.78 10.81 10.60
C ALA A 133 9.35 12.10 9.98
N GLU A 134 8.72 13.26 10.16
CA GLU A 134 9.14 14.51 9.52
C GLU A 134 10.57 14.91 9.89
N ALA A 135 10.96 14.77 11.18
CA ALA A 135 12.33 15.04 11.65
C ALA A 135 13.39 14.14 11.01
N LEU A 136 12.98 13.08 10.34
CA LEU A 136 13.88 12.15 9.65
C LEU A 136 14.08 12.51 8.18
N ALA A 137 13.37 13.49 7.63
CA ALA A 137 13.30 13.76 6.17
C ALA A 137 14.67 13.82 5.50
N GLY A 138 15.65 14.51 6.10
CA GLY A 138 17.01 14.62 5.57
C GLY A 138 17.96 13.49 5.95
N ARG A 139 17.52 12.50 6.74
CA ARG A 139 18.39 11.38 7.16
C ARG A 139 18.50 10.33 6.07
N ASP A 140 19.64 9.65 6.00
CA ASP A 140 19.83 8.45 5.18
C ASP A 140 18.85 7.36 5.62
N PHE A 141 18.01 6.90 4.69
CA PHE A 141 17.01 5.86 4.92
C PHE A 141 17.63 4.54 5.43
N ASN A 142 18.86 4.23 5.05
CA ASN A 142 19.55 3.02 5.50
C ASN A 142 20.10 3.13 6.93
N ARG A 143 20.19 4.36 7.49
CA ARG A 143 20.78 4.63 8.81
C ARG A 143 19.77 4.93 9.91
N ILE A 144 18.48 4.66 9.65
CA ILE A 144 17.42 4.77 10.65
C ILE A 144 17.00 3.38 11.14
N SER A 145 16.29 3.31 12.28
CA SER A 145 15.79 2.04 12.82
C SER A 145 14.71 1.41 11.93
N ASP A 146 14.48 0.10 12.08
CA ASP A 146 13.48 -0.61 11.27
C ASP A 146 12.06 -0.06 11.49
N GLY A 147 11.71 0.32 12.72
CA GLY A 147 10.44 0.98 13.00
C GLY A 147 10.33 2.36 12.33
N GLN A 148 11.42 3.12 12.27
CA GLN A 148 11.45 4.40 11.54
C GLN A 148 11.35 4.17 10.03
N ARG A 149 12.01 3.13 9.48
CA ARG A 149 11.85 2.73 8.06
C ARG A 149 10.39 2.40 7.74
N GLN A 150 9.73 1.64 8.60
CA GLN A 150 8.34 1.27 8.42
C GLN A 150 7.44 2.51 8.32
N ARG A 151 7.67 3.53 9.17
CA ARG A 151 6.94 4.80 9.09
C ARG A 151 7.20 5.54 7.78
N VAL A 152 8.45 5.61 7.31
CA VAL A 152 8.79 6.26 6.04
C VAL A 152 8.16 5.52 4.85
N LEU A 153 8.13 4.18 4.85
CA LEU A 153 7.46 3.39 3.81
C LEU A 153 5.94 3.61 3.82
N LEU A 154 5.35 3.74 5.01
CA LEU A 154 3.94 4.12 5.12
C LEU A 154 3.70 5.53 4.59
N ALA A 155 4.58 6.51 4.90
CA ALA A 155 4.51 7.85 4.33
C ALA A 155 4.57 7.83 2.81
N ARG A 156 5.42 6.99 2.20
CA ARG A 156 5.47 6.80 0.74
C ARG A 156 4.12 6.36 0.18
N ALA A 157 3.49 5.38 0.83
CA ALA A 157 2.19 4.88 0.38
C ALA A 157 1.08 5.94 0.56
N ILE A 158 1.07 6.68 1.66
CA ILE A 158 0.11 7.77 1.93
C ILE A 158 0.29 8.94 0.96
N CYS A 159 1.54 9.31 0.70
CA CYS A 159 1.93 10.40 -0.19
C CYS A 159 1.42 10.20 -1.63
N GLN A 160 1.21 8.97 -2.04
CA GLN A 160 0.58 8.61 -3.31
C GLN A 160 -0.90 9.00 -3.38
N GLN A 161 -1.54 9.37 -2.24
CA GLN A 161 -2.94 9.73 -2.13
C GLN A 161 -3.90 8.67 -2.71
N PRO A 162 -3.73 7.39 -2.37
CA PRO A 162 -4.53 6.32 -2.91
C PRO A 162 -5.92 6.29 -2.28
N GLU A 163 -6.88 5.67 -2.96
CA GLU A 163 -8.19 5.32 -2.40
C GLU A 163 -8.19 3.95 -1.71
N LEU A 164 -7.24 3.08 -2.09
CA LEU A 164 -6.97 1.77 -1.48
C LEU A 164 -5.50 1.67 -1.07
N ILE A 165 -5.24 1.31 0.17
CA ILE A 165 -3.89 0.98 0.63
C ILE A 165 -3.82 -0.48 1.04
N LEU A 166 -2.83 -1.18 0.50
CA LEU A 166 -2.51 -2.56 0.79
C LEU A 166 -1.21 -2.60 1.59
N LEU A 167 -1.21 -3.28 2.73
CA LEU A 167 -0.08 -3.27 3.67
C LEU A 167 0.34 -4.71 3.97
N ASP A 168 1.52 -5.09 3.51
CA ASP A 168 2.10 -6.40 3.80
C ASP A 168 2.95 -6.30 5.07
N GLU A 169 2.53 -6.99 6.14
CA GLU A 169 3.18 -7.01 7.45
C GLU A 169 3.55 -5.62 8.02
N PRO A 170 2.63 -4.63 8.05
CA PRO A 170 2.97 -3.26 8.42
C PRO A 170 3.39 -3.11 9.89
N THR A 171 3.12 -4.10 10.73
CA THR A 171 3.45 -4.10 12.16
C THR A 171 4.76 -4.82 12.49
N SER A 172 5.43 -5.42 11.50
CA SER A 172 6.72 -6.07 11.68
C SER A 172 7.75 -5.05 12.16
N PHE A 173 8.63 -5.47 13.07
CA PHE A 173 9.68 -4.61 13.66
C PHE A 173 9.18 -3.45 14.53
N LEU A 174 7.88 -3.33 14.81
CA LEU A 174 7.34 -2.33 15.72
C LEU A 174 7.14 -2.92 17.12
N ASP A 175 7.47 -2.13 18.14
CA ASP A 175 7.08 -2.39 19.52
C ASP A 175 5.56 -2.18 19.73
N ILE A 176 5.06 -2.48 20.91
CA ILE A 176 3.62 -2.38 21.23
C ILE A 176 3.09 -0.96 21.00
N LYS A 177 3.88 0.06 21.37
CA LYS A 177 3.51 1.47 21.18
C LYS A 177 3.44 1.83 19.69
N GLY A 178 4.47 1.45 18.92
CA GLY A 178 4.51 1.67 17.47
C GLY A 178 3.37 0.98 16.72
N LYS A 179 2.98 -0.24 17.15
CA LYS A 179 1.80 -0.94 16.60
C LYS A 179 0.50 -0.17 16.87
N ALA A 180 0.32 0.32 18.11
CA ALA A 180 -0.86 1.09 18.47
C ALA A 180 -0.95 2.41 17.69
N GLU A 181 0.17 3.13 17.53
CA GLU A 181 0.26 4.36 16.75
C GLU A 181 -0.05 4.10 15.26
N LEU A 182 0.52 3.06 14.66
CA LEU A 182 0.23 2.66 13.29
C LEU A 182 -1.28 2.38 13.09
N LEU A 183 -1.88 1.59 13.97
CA LEU A 183 -3.30 1.27 13.89
C LEU A 183 -4.18 2.51 14.05
N ALA A 184 -3.79 3.48 14.90
CA ALA A 184 -4.48 4.75 15.04
C ALA A 184 -4.43 5.57 13.73
N ILE A 185 -3.27 5.62 13.07
CA ILE A 185 -3.10 6.27 11.76
C ILE A 185 -4.00 5.60 10.71
N LEU A 186 -3.97 4.26 10.60
CA LEU A 186 -4.78 3.53 9.63
C LEU A 186 -6.28 3.73 9.86
N LYS A 187 -6.72 3.76 11.13
CA LYS A 187 -8.12 4.08 11.49
C LYS A 187 -8.51 5.49 11.07
N SER A 188 -7.63 6.49 11.30
CA SER A 188 -7.88 7.87 10.86
C SER A 188 -7.95 7.96 9.32
N LEU A 189 -7.02 7.32 8.60
CA LEU A 189 -7.07 7.29 7.13
C LEU A 189 -8.35 6.65 6.59
N ALA A 190 -8.77 5.53 7.17
CA ALA A 190 -10.01 4.89 6.77
C ALA A 190 -11.21 5.80 7.06
N ARG A 191 -11.37 6.28 8.30
CA ARG A 191 -12.54 7.04 8.71
C ARG A 191 -12.61 8.42 8.07
N ASP A 192 -11.50 9.20 8.16
CA ASP A 192 -11.50 10.62 7.85
C ASP A 192 -11.22 10.88 6.36
N LYS A 193 -10.40 10.04 5.72
CA LYS A 193 -10.09 10.11 4.29
C LYS A 193 -10.92 9.15 3.43
N LYS A 194 -11.83 8.38 4.05
CA LYS A 194 -12.64 7.36 3.37
C LYS A 194 -11.81 6.35 2.55
N MET A 195 -10.58 6.11 2.99
CA MET A 195 -9.67 5.18 2.35
C MET A 195 -10.06 3.73 2.66
N ALA A 196 -10.02 2.84 1.67
CA ALA A 196 -10.09 1.40 1.89
C ALA A 196 -8.70 0.90 2.33
N VAL A 197 -8.64 0.01 3.31
CA VAL A 197 -7.37 -0.54 3.84
C VAL A 197 -7.45 -2.06 3.89
N ILE A 198 -6.42 -2.75 3.38
CA ILE A 198 -6.22 -4.20 3.56
C ILE A 198 -4.83 -4.41 4.21
N LEU A 199 -4.78 -5.18 5.29
CA LEU A 199 -3.53 -5.50 5.99
C LEU A 199 -3.50 -6.95 6.51
#